data_ebc85538a3a5fba9126c71c3eabba2a0
#
_entry.id   ebc85538a3a5fba9126c71c3eabba2a0
#
_cell.length_a   1.000
_cell.length_b   1.000
_cell.length_c   1.000
_cell.angle_alpha   90.00
_cell.angle_beta   90.00
_cell.angle_gamma   90.00
#
_symmetry.space_group_name_H-M   'P 1'
#
loop_
_entity.id
_entity.type
_entity.pdbx_description
1 polymer ?
#
loop_
_entity_poly.entity_id
_entity_poly.type
_entity_poly.pdbx_seq_one_letter_code
_entity_poly.pdbx_strand_id
1 'polypeptide(L)'
;MGSEMCIRDSTDSARAHGVDFGIWIEPEMTNTMAALYEKHPDWVLKASERDVVLGRGGTQVVLDLANPAVQDFVFGVVDNLMTSYPEIDYIKWDANMSVQNHGSQYLTKDNQSHMYIEFHRGFEKICQRIRAKYPDLTIQACASGGGRANYGVLPYFDEFWVSDNTDALQRVYMQWGTSYFFPAIAMASHISAAPNHQTFRTIPLKYRIDVAMSGRLGMEIQPKNMTEEEKALCKNAIAEYKTIRPVVQLGDIYRLLSPYDKQGVASLMYVAPEKDKAVFYWWKTEHFCNQHLPRVKMAGLCADKQYRVHELNRIDNVPLNYEGKSFSGAYLMANGLEIPYNHKVDYHKQNDYSSRVLYLEEVK
;
A
#
# COMPACT_ATOMS: atom_id res chain seq x y z
N MET A 1 -2.95 8.29 -30.95
CA MET A 1 -4.31 8.89 -31.00
C MET A 1 -5.29 8.24 -30.02
N GLY A 2 -5.46 6.93 -29.94
CA GLY A 2 -6.45 6.34 -29.01
C GLY A 2 -6.11 6.50 -27.52
N SER A 3 -4.86 6.35 -27.11
CA SER A 3 -4.44 6.48 -25.71
C SER A 3 -4.42 7.92 -25.18
N GLU A 4 -4.11 8.89 -26.02
CA GLU A 4 -4.07 10.31 -25.65
C GLU A 4 -5.47 10.88 -25.37
N MET A 5 -6.46 10.52 -26.20
CA MET A 5 -7.86 10.87 -25.93
C MET A 5 -8.36 10.24 -24.63
N CYS A 6 -8.00 8.98 -24.34
CA CYS A 6 -8.42 8.32 -23.10
C CYS A 6 -7.84 8.99 -21.84
N ILE A 7 -6.59 9.47 -21.86
CA ILE A 7 -6.01 10.18 -20.72
C ILE A 7 -6.75 11.50 -20.50
N ARG A 8 -6.96 12.30 -21.52
CA ARG A 8 -7.63 13.59 -21.41
C ARG A 8 -9.07 13.46 -20.92
N ASP A 9 -9.85 12.55 -21.51
CA ASP A 9 -11.22 12.30 -21.07
C ASP A 9 -11.28 11.84 -19.60
N SER A 10 -10.28 11.06 -19.16
CA SER A 10 -10.19 10.58 -17.78
C SER A 10 -9.80 11.69 -16.80
N THR A 11 -8.85 12.57 -17.16
CA THR A 11 -8.46 13.73 -16.34
C THR A 11 -9.62 14.70 -16.20
N ASP A 12 -10.33 15.00 -17.30
CA ASP A 12 -11.49 15.89 -17.27
C ASP A 12 -12.62 15.32 -16.42
N SER A 13 -12.87 14.01 -16.51
CA SER A 13 -13.88 13.32 -15.69
C SER A 13 -13.50 13.34 -14.21
N ALA A 14 -12.25 13.05 -13.85
CA ALA A 14 -11.78 13.09 -12.47
C ALA A 14 -11.96 14.49 -11.88
N ARG A 15 -11.52 15.52 -12.59
CA ARG A 15 -11.66 16.93 -12.18
C ARG A 15 -13.13 17.32 -11.99
N ALA A 16 -14.01 16.92 -12.89
CA ALA A 16 -15.45 17.20 -12.78
C ALA A 16 -16.09 16.59 -11.52
N HIS A 17 -15.46 15.54 -10.96
CA HIS A 17 -15.89 14.87 -9.73
C HIS A 17 -15.07 15.29 -8.49
N GLY A 18 -14.17 16.26 -8.62
CA GLY A 18 -13.32 16.74 -7.52
C GLY A 18 -12.32 15.69 -7.02
N VAL A 19 -11.79 14.87 -7.93
CA VAL A 19 -10.82 13.81 -7.67
C VAL A 19 -9.58 14.04 -8.52
N ASP A 20 -8.40 13.91 -7.92
CA ASP A 20 -7.12 13.95 -8.62
C ASP A 20 -6.95 12.72 -9.53
N PHE A 21 -6.21 12.89 -10.63
CA PHE A 21 -5.97 11.81 -11.58
C PHE A 21 -4.56 11.26 -11.47
N GLY A 22 -4.44 9.93 -11.48
CA GLY A 22 -3.16 9.23 -11.45
C GLY A 22 -2.97 8.27 -12.60
N ILE A 23 -1.70 8.01 -12.97
CA ILE A 23 -1.33 7.08 -14.03
C ILE A 23 -0.24 6.10 -13.58
N TRP A 24 -0.30 4.87 -14.07
CA TRP A 24 0.78 3.89 -13.92
C TRP A 24 1.78 4.00 -15.07
N ILE A 25 3.07 3.98 -14.75
CA ILE A 25 4.16 3.92 -15.73
C ILE A 25 5.23 2.92 -15.29
N GLU A 26 5.97 2.37 -16.26
CA GLU A 26 7.13 1.50 -16.04
C GLU A 26 8.31 1.97 -16.93
N PRO A 27 8.93 3.13 -16.63
CA PRO A 27 9.81 3.80 -17.58
C PRO A 27 11.24 3.25 -17.62
N GLU A 28 11.61 2.35 -16.71
CA GLU A 28 12.92 1.70 -16.64
C GLU A 28 12.99 0.40 -17.46
N MET A 29 11.88 0.00 -18.06
CA MET A 29 11.74 -1.23 -18.81
C MET A 29 11.33 -0.92 -20.25
N THR A 30 11.68 -1.81 -21.17
CA THR A 30 11.14 -1.79 -22.53
C THR A 30 10.88 -3.21 -23.01
N ASN A 31 10.29 -3.32 -24.18
CA ASN A 31 10.00 -4.59 -24.82
C ASN A 31 10.89 -4.76 -26.05
N THR A 32 11.39 -5.94 -26.31
CA THR A 32 12.23 -6.22 -27.49
C THR A 32 11.53 -5.96 -28.83
N MET A 33 10.20 -5.85 -28.83
CA MET A 33 9.40 -5.49 -30.01
C MET A 33 9.07 -3.98 -30.08
N ALA A 34 9.52 -3.19 -29.11
CA ALA A 34 9.27 -1.75 -29.10
C ALA A 34 10.28 -1.00 -29.99
N ALA A 35 9.83 0.09 -30.62
CA ALA A 35 10.69 0.94 -31.44
C ALA A 35 11.90 1.50 -30.68
N LEU A 36 11.80 1.64 -29.37
CA LEU A 36 12.94 2.04 -28.54
C LEU A 36 14.07 1.00 -28.59
N TYR A 37 13.74 -0.28 -28.42
CA TYR A 37 14.74 -1.35 -28.48
C TYR A 37 15.34 -1.52 -29.88
N GLU A 38 14.50 -1.38 -30.91
CA GLU A 38 14.98 -1.42 -32.32
C GLU A 38 16.00 -0.31 -32.61
N LYS A 39 15.75 0.91 -32.10
CA LYS A 39 16.62 2.07 -32.32
C LYS A 39 17.85 2.07 -31.43
N HIS A 40 17.74 1.56 -30.22
CA HIS A 40 18.76 1.64 -29.17
C HIS A 40 18.93 0.29 -28.47
N PRO A 41 19.36 -0.78 -29.18
CA PRO A 41 19.62 -2.08 -28.56
C PRO A 41 20.79 -2.05 -27.56
N ASP A 42 21.61 -1.00 -27.62
CA ASP A 42 22.72 -0.70 -26.72
C ASP A 42 22.28 -0.04 -25.39
N TRP A 43 21.00 0.33 -25.26
CA TRP A 43 20.47 0.97 -24.05
C TRP A 43 19.98 -0.02 -22.98
N VAL A 44 20.06 -1.31 -23.24
CA VAL A 44 19.64 -2.33 -22.29
C VAL A 44 20.81 -2.94 -21.54
N LEU A 45 20.55 -3.35 -20.30
CA LEU A 45 21.52 -4.08 -19.51
C LEU A 45 21.84 -5.42 -20.17
N LYS A 46 23.12 -5.61 -20.47
CA LYS A 46 23.62 -6.83 -21.11
C LYS A 46 25.12 -7.00 -20.81
N ALA A 47 25.51 -8.17 -20.34
CA ALA A 47 26.93 -8.54 -20.30
C ALA A 47 27.43 -8.80 -21.71
N SER A 48 28.69 -8.39 -22.01
CA SER A 48 29.26 -8.40 -23.38
C SER A 48 29.23 -9.77 -24.05
N GLU A 49 29.45 -10.82 -23.27
CA GLU A 49 29.58 -12.22 -23.75
C GLU A 49 28.30 -13.05 -23.52
N ARG A 50 27.17 -12.44 -23.23
CA ARG A 50 25.93 -13.14 -22.94
C ARG A 50 24.76 -12.55 -23.71
N ASP A 51 23.75 -13.38 -23.95
CA ASP A 51 22.48 -12.90 -24.50
C ASP A 51 21.72 -12.04 -23.49
N VAL A 52 20.83 -11.18 -23.99
CA VAL A 52 19.91 -10.41 -23.16
C VAL A 52 19.00 -11.35 -22.39
N VAL A 53 18.87 -11.14 -21.08
CA VAL A 53 17.89 -11.87 -20.28
C VAL A 53 16.52 -11.24 -20.48
N LEU A 54 15.57 -12.05 -20.94
CA LEU A 54 14.20 -11.62 -21.20
C LEU A 54 13.32 -11.90 -19.98
N GLY A 55 12.65 -10.87 -19.50
CA GLY A 55 11.68 -10.94 -18.43
C GLY A 55 10.27 -11.22 -18.91
N ARG A 56 9.30 -10.81 -18.17
CA ARG A 56 7.85 -10.92 -18.32
C ARG A 56 7.37 -11.17 -19.76
N GLY A 57 6.78 -12.34 -19.98
CA GLY A 57 6.29 -12.74 -21.31
C GLY A 57 7.40 -13.04 -22.32
N GLY A 58 8.67 -13.15 -21.91
CA GLY A 58 9.81 -13.43 -22.78
C GLY A 58 10.23 -12.27 -23.67
N THR A 59 9.83 -11.04 -23.36
CA THR A 59 10.08 -9.86 -24.20
C THR A 59 10.57 -8.63 -23.44
N GLN A 60 10.35 -8.54 -22.14
CA GLN A 60 10.72 -7.37 -21.33
C GLN A 60 12.24 -7.35 -21.06
N VAL A 61 12.84 -6.18 -21.13
CA VAL A 61 14.26 -5.92 -20.85
C VAL A 61 14.43 -4.67 -19.99
N VAL A 62 15.52 -4.60 -19.23
CA VAL A 62 15.83 -3.48 -18.33
C VAL A 62 16.72 -2.48 -19.06
N LEU A 63 16.38 -1.20 -19.00
CA LEU A 63 17.19 -0.12 -19.53
C LEU A 63 18.40 0.14 -18.63
N ASP A 64 19.53 0.50 -19.22
CA ASP A 64 20.78 0.76 -18.52
C ASP A 64 20.82 2.21 -17.98
N LEU A 65 20.38 2.40 -16.74
CA LEU A 65 20.36 3.72 -16.10
C LEU A 65 21.78 4.26 -15.76
N ALA A 66 22.83 3.47 -15.94
CA ALA A 66 24.20 4.00 -15.89
C ALA A 66 24.49 4.92 -17.08
N ASN A 67 23.77 4.77 -18.18
CA ASN A 67 23.91 5.57 -19.39
C ASN A 67 23.15 6.91 -19.27
N PRO A 68 23.83 8.08 -19.37
CA PRO A 68 23.18 9.39 -19.31
C PRO A 68 22.08 9.60 -20.36
N ALA A 69 22.24 9.04 -21.57
CA ALA A 69 21.22 9.15 -22.61
C ALA A 69 19.92 8.41 -22.22
N VAL A 70 20.05 7.27 -21.53
CA VAL A 70 18.90 6.55 -20.96
C VAL A 70 18.28 7.33 -19.80
N GLN A 71 19.11 7.98 -18.96
CA GLN A 71 18.58 8.86 -17.89
C GLN A 71 17.76 10.01 -18.48
N ASP A 72 18.22 10.63 -19.56
CA ASP A 72 17.50 11.68 -20.26
C ASP A 72 16.20 11.17 -20.88
N PHE A 73 16.21 9.99 -21.46
CA PHE A 73 15.00 9.34 -21.98
C PHE A 73 13.98 9.08 -20.89
N VAL A 74 14.37 8.45 -19.78
CA VAL A 74 13.46 8.11 -18.67
C VAL A 74 12.90 9.37 -18.02
N PHE A 75 13.73 10.40 -17.80
CA PHE A 75 13.23 11.70 -17.36
C PHE A 75 12.25 12.29 -18.37
N GLY A 76 12.56 12.22 -19.66
CA GLY A 76 11.72 12.71 -20.75
C GLY A 76 10.35 12.03 -20.81
N VAL A 77 10.25 10.76 -20.45
CA VAL A 77 8.95 10.05 -20.36
C VAL A 77 8.04 10.75 -19.36
N VAL A 78 8.52 11.04 -18.16
CA VAL A 78 7.76 11.74 -17.13
C VAL A 78 7.51 13.20 -17.54
N ASP A 79 8.53 13.88 -18.03
CA ASP A 79 8.46 15.28 -18.42
C ASP A 79 7.44 15.53 -19.54
N ASN A 80 7.45 14.69 -20.56
CA ASN A 80 6.48 14.77 -21.65
C ASN A 80 5.07 14.46 -21.17
N LEU A 81 4.91 13.48 -20.27
CA LEU A 81 3.62 13.15 -19.68
C LEU A 81 3.04 14.33 -18.92
N MET A 82 3.80 14.91 -17.99
CA MET A 82 3.39 16.03 -17.16
C MET A 82 3.19 17.32 -17.97
N THR A 83 3.95 17.53 -19.03
CA THR A 83 3.81 18.70 -19.91
C THR A 83 2.56 18.58 -20.78
N SER A 84 2.27 17.36 -21.28
CA SER A 84 1.09 17.11 -22.13
C SER A 84 -0.21 17.03 -21.36
N TYR A 85 -0.14 16.62 -20.09
CA TYR A 85 -1.27 16.42 -19.19
C TYR A 85 -0.95 16.98 -17.79
N PRO A 86 -0.92 18.30 -17.64
CA PRO A 86 -0.58 18.96 -16.37
C PRO A 86 -1.59 18.69 -15.24
N GLU A 87 -2.69 18.03 -15.57
CA GLU A 87 -3.73 17.61 -14.63
C GLU A 87 -3.42 16.27 -13.92
N ILE A 88 -2.30 15.64 -14.23
CA ILE A 88 -1.86 14.42 -13.54
C ILE A 88 -1.20 14.81 -12.22
N ASP A 89 -1.78 14.33 -11.12
CA ASP A 89 -1.32 14.62 -9.76
C ASP A 89 -0.61 13.43 -9.10
N TYR A 90 -0.72 12.24 -9.72
CA TYR A 90 -0.19 11.01 -9.14
C TYR A 90 0.41 10.09 -10.21
N ILE A 91 1.58 9.55 -9.90
CA ILE A 91 2.22 8.51 -10.72
C ILE A 91 2.52 7.27 -9.86
N LYS A 92 2.04 6.10 -10.30
CA LYS A 92 2.56 4.83 -9.82
C LYS A 92 3.72 4.43 -10.73
N TRP A 93 4.93 4.52 -10.21
CA TRP A 93 6.16 4.15 -10.90
C TRP A 93 6.54 2.72 -10.57
N ASP A 94 6.52 1.85 -11.57
CA ASP A 94 6.79 0.42 -11.43
C ASP A 94 8.11 0.00 -12.10
N ALA A 95 8.64 -1.15 -11.66
CA ALA A 95 9.83 -1.78 -12.22
C ALA A 95 9.73 -3.31 -11.98
N ASN A 96 9.11 -4.03 -12.91
CA ASN A 96 8.69 -5.42 -12.71
C ASN A 96 9.71 -6.47 -13.15
N MET A 97 10.92 -6.07 -13.48
CA MET A 97 12.00 -6.99 -13.83
C MET A 97 13.23 -6.72 -12.97
N SER A 98 13.70 -7.74 -12.26
CA SER A 98 14.97 -7.66 -11.54
C SER A 98 16.15 -7.65 -12.52
N VAL A 99 17.20 -6.92 -12.17
CA VAL A 99 18.45 -6.89 -12.91
C VAL A 99 19.19 -8.22 -12.74
N GLN A 100 19.10 -9.11 -13.72
CA GLN A 100 19.73 -10.43 -13.69
C GLN A 100 20.97 -10.52 -14.58
N ASN A 101 21.09 -9.65 -15.57
CA ASN A 101 22.20 -9.62 -16.51
C ASN A 101 23.19 -8.54 -16.10
N HIS A 102 24.24 -8.93 -15.41
CA HIS A 102 25.22 -8.05 -14.76
C HIS A 102 26.19 -7.43 -15.77
N GLY A 103 25.71 -6.52 -16.60
CA GLY A 103 26.58 -5.82 -17.54
C GLY A 103 25.91 -4.56 -18.09
N SER A 104 26.74 -3.55 -18.33
CA SER A 104 26.36 -2.30 -18.96
C SER A 104 27.10 -2.18 -20.30
N GLN A 105 26.34 -1.86 -21.36
CA GLN A 105 26.95 -1.61 -22.66
C GLN A 105 27.57 -0.21 -22.73
N TYR A 106 27.29 0.65 -21.76
CA TYR A 106 27.82 2.00 -21.64
C TYR A 106 29.12 2.06 -20.83
N LEU A 107 29.21 1.32 -19.72
CA LEU A 107 30.36 1.35 -18.84
C LEU A 107 31.58 0.70 -19.49
N THR A 108 32.78 1.30 -19.25
CA THR A 108 34.05 0.70 -19.67
C THR A 108 34.25 -0.66 -19.02
N LYS A 109 35.11 -1.49 -19.61
CA LYS A 109 35.44 -2.84 -19.10
C LYS A 109 35.89 -2.80 -17.65
N ASP A 110 36.68 -1.81 -17.25
CA ASP A 110 37.22 -1.69 -15.89
C ASP A 110 36.15 -1.27 -14.86
N ASN A 111 35.05 -0.67 -15.32
CA ASN A 111 33.97 -0.20 -14.49
C ASN A 111 32.75 -1.16 -14.45
N GLN A 112 32.80 -2.31 -15.11
CA GLN A 112 31.68 -3.26 -15.13
C GLN A 112 31.29 -3.75 -13.72
N SER A 113 32.25 -3.90 -12.81
CA SER A 113 31.99 -4.28 -11.40
C SER A 113 31.18 -3.22 -10.63
N HIS A 114 31.12 -1.98 -11.13
CA HIS A 114 30.35 -0.89 -10.53
C HIS A 114 28.93 -0.75 -11.12
N MET A 115 28.51 -1.63 -12.01
CA MET A 115 27.26 -1.50 -12.76
C MET A 115 26.04 -1.22 -11.85
N TYR A 116 25.88 -1.98 -10.76
CA TYR A 116 24.75 -1.75 -9.85
C TYR A 116 24.80 -0.39 -9.15
N ILE A 117 26.00 0.08 -8.81
CA ILE A 117 26.20 1.39 -8.17
C ILE A 117 25.86 2.50 -9.16
N GLU A 118 26.37 2.40 -10.39
CA GLU A 118 26.12 3.41 -11.43
C GLU A 118 24.67 3.40 -11.92
N PHE A 119 24.05 2.22 -12.02
CA PHE A 119 22.61 2.09 -12.28
C PHE A 119 21.78 2.83 -11.20
N HIS A 120 22.10 2.59 -9.92
CA HIS A 120 21.39 3.24 -8.83
C HIS A 120 21.60 4.76 -8.79
N ARG A 121 22.84 5.20 -9.03
CA ARG A 121 23.17 6.65 -9.17
C ARG A 121 22.40 7.30 -10.32
N GLY A 122 22.26 6.58 -11.43
CA GLY A 122 21.47 7.04 -12.57
C GLY A 122 19.99 7.19 -12.23
N PHE A 123 19.43 6.18 -11.55
CA PHE A 123 18.07 6.24 -11.04
C PHE A 123 17.85 7.44 -10.08
N GLU A 124 18.77 7.63 -9.15
CA GLU A 124 18.70 8.73 -8.19
C GLU A 124 18.73 10.09 -8.90
N LYS A 125 19.61 10.29 -9.90
CA LYS A 125 19.66 11.52 -10.70
C LYS A 125 18.35 11.80 -11.44
N ILE A 126 17.71 10.77 -11.98
CA ILE A 126 16.41 10.90 -12.63
C ILE A 126 15.37 11.38 -11.62
N CYS A 127 15.30 10.74 -10.45
CA CYS A 127 14.35 11.10 -9.39
C CYS A 127 14.59 12.53 -8.88
N GLN A 128 15.84 12.93 -8.68
CA GLN A 128 16.21 14.31 -8.29
C GLN A 128 15.72 15.34 -9.31
N ARG A 129 15.90 15.07 -10.60
CA ARG A 129 15.44 15.95 -11.68
C ARG A 129 13.91 16.07 -11.69
N ILE A 130 13.21 14.96 -11.50
CA ILE A 130 11.73 14.94 -11.44
C ILE A 130 11.26 15.76 -10.25
N ARG A 131 11.81 15.54 -9.06
CA ARG A 131 11.41 16.27 -7.85
C ARG A 131 11.74 17.76 -7.93
N ALA A 132 12.85 18.13 -8.56
CA ALA A 132 13.19 19.54 -8.78
C ALA A 132 12.21 20.25 -9.71
N LYS A 133 11.67 19.55 -10.71
CA LYS A 133 10.74 20.14 -11.69
C LYS A 133 9.27 20.01 -11.27
N TYR A 134 8.90 18.91 -10.58
CA TYR A 134 7.56 18.56 -10.18
C TYR A 134 7.51 18.23 -8.67
N PRO A 135 7.72 19.23 -7.79
CA PRO A 135 7.82 19.00 -6.34
C PRO A 135 6.52 18.48 -5.71
N ASP A 136 5.37 18.87 -6.26
CA ASP A 136 4.03 18.55 -5.73
C ASP A 136 3.46 17.23 -6.29
N LEU A 137 4.14 16.60 -7.28
CA LEU A 137 3.70 15.35 -7.87
C LEU A 137 3.79 14.21 -6.85
N THR A 138 2.68 13.55 -6.55
CA THR A 138 2.68 12.36 -5.72
C THR A 138 3.19 11.15 -6.51
N ILE A 139 4.22 10.47 -6.00
CA ILE A 139 4.81 9.30 -6.67
C ILE A 139 4.80 8.10 -5.72
N GLN A 140 4.14 7.02 -6.16
CA GLN A 140 4.21 5.72 -5.49
C GLN A 140 5.30 4.86 -6.12
N ALA A 141 6.21 4.34 -5.28
CA ALA A 141 7.20 3.35 -5.73
C ALA A 141 6.56 1.96 -5.78
N CYS A 142 6.76 1.27 -6.90
CA CYS A 142 6.48 -0.14 -7.07
C CYS A 142 7.66 -0.81 -7.78
N ALA A 143 7.96 -2.04 -7.40
CA ALA A 143 8.92 -2.90 -8.09
C ALA A 143 8.50 -4.35 -7.80
N SER A 144 7.49 -4.85 -8.53
CA SER A 144 6.77 -6.08 -8.20
C SER A 144 6.34 -6.09 -6.73
N GLY A 145 5.68 -5.01 -6.31
CA GLY A 145 5.43 -4.72 -4.90
C GLY A 145 6.56 -3.90 -4.27
N GLY A 146 6.94 -4.27 -3.04
CA GLY A 146 7.92 -3.56 -2.22
C GLY A 146 9.39 -3.84 -2.53
N GLY A 147 9.72 -4.40 -3.69
CA GLY A 147 11.10 -4.79 -4.05
C GLY A 147 12.14 -3.68 -4.01
N ARG A 148 11.70 -2.43 -4.07
CA ARG A 148 12.56 -1.24 -3.98
C ARG A 148 12.30 -0.40 -2.72
N ALA A 149 11.47 -0.86 -1.79
CA ALA A 149 11.20 -0.11 -0.57
C ALA A 149 12.44 -0.08 0.32
N ASN A 150 13.08 1.08 0.40
CA ASN A 150 14.23 1.35 1.26
C ASN A 150 14.33 2.85 1.57
N TYR A 151 15.12 3.23 2.57
CA TYR A 151 15.27 4.63 2.97
C TYR A 151 15.92 5.53 1.91
N GLY A 152 16.71 4.96 1.00
CA GLY A 152 17.34 5.72 -0.09
C GLY A 152 16.36 6.23 -1.14
N VAL A 153 15.20 5.59 -1.30
CA VAL A 153 14.16 6.02 -2.27
C VAL A 153 13.09 6.92 -1.64
N LEU A 154 12.90 6.88 -0.31
CA LEU A 154 11.88 7.70 0.38
C LEU A 154 12.00 9.21 0.13
N PRO A 155 13.18 9.83 -0.09
CA PRO A 155 13.25 11.24 -0.46
C PRO A 155 12.59 11.58 -1.80
N TYR A 156 12.37 10.57 -2.65
CA TYR A 156 11.86 10.74 -4.01
C TYR A 156 10.45 10.19 -4.21
N PHE A 157 9.95 9.34 -3.27
CA PHE A 157 8.65 8.70 -3.36
C PHE A 157 7.83 8.97 -2.10
N ASP A 158 6.57 9.31 -2.27
CA ASP A 158 5.68 9.65 -1.17
C ASP A 158 5.14 8.42 -0.45
N GLU A 159 5.07 7.31 -1.18
CA GLU A 159 4.64 6.02 -0.68
C GLU A 159 5.19 4.88 -1.53
N PHE A 160 5.03 3.66 -1.04
CA PHE A 160 5.35 2.47 -1.81
C PHE A 160 4.25 1.41 -1.72
N TRP A 161 4.17 0.61 -2.76
CA TRP A 161 3.30 -0.55 -2.83
C TRP A 161 3.95 -1.71 -2.08
N VAL A 162 3.33 -2.14 -0.96
CA VAL A 162 3.93 -3.14 -0.06
C VAL A 162 4.13 -4.49 -0.74
N SER A 163 3.14 -4.94 -1.52
CA SER A 163 3.17 -6.22 -2.23
C SER A 163 2.08 -6.27 -3.30
N ASP A 164 2.37 -6.91 -4.42
CA ASP A 164 1.36 -7.26 -5.44
C ASP A 164 0.38 -8.32 -4.93
N ASN A 165 0.72 -9.01 -3.86
CA ASN A 165 -0.21 -9.87 -3.19
C ASN A 165 -1.19 -9.05 -2.35
N THR A 166 -2.42 -8.98 -2.81
CA THR A 166 -3.51 -8.19 -2.21
C THR A 166 -4.48 -9.05 -1.37
N ASP A 167 -4.15 -10.32 -1.12
CA ASP A 167 -4.93 -11.16 -0.21
C ASP A 167 -4.94 -10.56 1.20
N ALA A 168 -6.12 -10.20 1.71
CA ALA A 168 -6.23 -9.44 2.95
C ALA A 168 -5.69 -10.19 4.17
N LEU A 169 -5.79 -11.54 4.22
CA LEU A 169 -5.20 -12.30 5.30
C LEU A 169 -3.67 -12.23 5.25
N GLN A 170 -3.09 -12.41 4.07
CA GLN A 170 -1.62 -12.32 3.92
C GLN A 170 -1.13 -10.89 4.11
N ARG A 171 -1.93 -9.89 3.78
CA ARG A 171 -1.61 -8.47 4.03
C ARG A 171 -1.53 -8.13 5.52
N VAL A 172 -2.26 -8.81 6.40
CA VAL A 172 -2.05 -8.66 7.86
C VAL A 172 -0.59 -8.95 8.23
N TYR A 173 -0.03 -10.04 7.71
CA TYR A 173 1.38 -10.41 7.96
C TYR A 173 2.36 -9.45 7.28
N MET A 174 2.12 -9.11 6.02
CA MET A 174 3.01 -8.24 5.24
C MET A 174 3.05 -6.82 5.81
N GLN A 175 1.89 -6.23 6.12
CA GLN A 175 1.80 -4.87 6.68
C GLN A 175 2.37 -4.83 8.09
N TRP A 176 2.15 -5.88 8.89
CA TRP A 176 2.81 -6.04 10.18
C TRP A 176 4.34 -6.01 10.04
N GLY A 177 4.91 -6.88 9.19
CA GLY A 177 6.34 -6.94 8.94
C GLY A 177 6.90 -5.61 8.42
N THR A 178 6.23 -4.99 7.45
CA THR A 178 6.62 -3.70 6.88
C THR A 178 6.62 -2.59 7.94
N SER A 179 5.67 -2.62 8.87
CA SER A 179 5.56 -1.61 9.93
C SER A 179 6.76 -1.54 10.88
N TYR A 180 7.64 -2.55 10.89
CA TYR A 180 8.90 -2.48 11.65
C TYR A 180 9.90 -1.48 11.06
N PHE A 181 9.78 -1.22 9.77
CA PHE A 181 10.74 -0.40 9.03
C PHE A 181 10.14 0.92 8.55
N PHE A 182 8.83 0.95 8.25
CA PHE A 182 8.19 2.09 7.60
C PHE A 182 6.89 2.48 8.30
N PRO A 183 6.61 3.80 8.42
CA PRO A 183 5.36 4.29 8.97
C PRO A 183 4.17 4.04 8.02
N ALA A 184 2.96 4.02 8.58
CA ALA A 184 1.75 3.75 7.81
C ALA A 184 1.51 4.77 6.66
N ILE A 185 1.98 6.01 6.82
CA ILE A 185 1.89 7.03 5.77
C ILE A 185 2.64 6.64 4.49
N ALA A 186 3.68 5.83 4.58
CA ALA A 186 4.44 5.36 3.43
C ALA A 186 3.90 4.03 2.83
N MET A 187 2.97 3.35 3.49
CA MET A 187 2.49 2.03 3.11
C MET A 187 1.13 2.10 2.39
N ALA A 188 1.10 1.97 1.08
CA ALA A 188 -0.15 1.83 0.34
C ALA A 188 -0.83 0.49 0.67
N SER A 189 -2.11 0.55 1.02
CA SER A 189 -2.92 -0.59 1.42
C SER A 189 -4.30 -0.52 0.79
N HIS A 190 -4.61 -1.48 -0.09
CA HIS A 190 -5.81 -1.41 -0.91
C HIS A 190 -6.82 -2.51 -0.57
N ILE A 191 -8.09 -2.15 -0.66
CA ILE A 191 -9.20 -3.09 -0.69
C ILE A 191 -9.19 -3.74 -2.07
N SER A 192 -8.94 -5.05 -2.15
CA SER A 192 -8.92 -5.80 -3.40
C SER A 192 -10.21 -6.58 -3.65
N ALA A 193 -10.39 -7.08 -4.87
CA ALA A 193 -11.52 -7.93 -5.24
C ALA A 193 -11.52 -9.27 -4.48
N ALA A 194 -12.68 -9.92 -4.39
CA ALA A 194 -12.85 -11.31 -3.97
C ALA A 194 -13.67 -12.06 -5.03
N PRO A 195 -13.27 -13.30 -5.39
CA PRO A 195 -12.05 -14.00 -4.97
C PRO A 195 -10.76 -13.24 -5.31
N ASN A 196 -9.74 -13.38 -4.47
CA ASN A 196 -8.43 -12.78 -4.75
C ASN A 196 -7.79 -13.45 -5.98
N HIS A 197 -7.18 -12.66 -6.86
CA HIS A 197 -6.66 -13.16 -8.13
C HIS A 197 -5.40 -14.05 -8.02
N GLN A 198 -4.68 -14.01 -6.89
CA GLN A 198 -3.49 -14.81 -6.65
C GLN A 198 -3.76 -16.04 -5.78
N THR A 199 -4.51 -15.86 -4.69
CA THR A 199 -4.76 -16.93 -3.71
C THR A 199 -6.10 -17.62 -3.90
N PHE A 200 -6.98 -17.08 -4.75
CA PHE A 200 -8.36 -17.51 -4.99
C PHE A 200 -9.23 -17.54 -3.73
N ARG A 201 -8.77 -16.92 -2.65
CA ARG A 201 -9.46 -16.86 -1.38
C ARG A 201 -10.59 -15.80 -1.44
N THR A 202 -11.76 -16.18 -0.94
CA THR A 202 -12.90 -15.27 -0.79
C THR A 202 -12.94 -14.77 0.65
N ILE A 203 -12.54 -13.51 0.85
CA ILE A 203 -12.52 -12.86 2.16
C ILE A 203 -13.65 -11.82 2.21
N PRO A 204 -14.42 -11.74 3.31
CA PRO A 204 -15.50 -10.76 3.46
C PRO A 204 -15.02 -9.32 3.24
N LEU A 205 -15.86 -8.49 2.64
CA LEU A 205 -15.51 -7.11 2.30
C LEU A 205 -15.09 -6.31 3.55
N LYS A 206 -15.82 -6.47 4.69
CA LYS A 206 -15.44 -5.82 5.95
C LYS A 206 -14.00 -6.12 6.36
N TYR A 207 -13.58 -7.37 6.32
CA TYR A 207 -12.21 -7.75 6.69
C TYR A 207 -11.19 -7.10 5.75
N ARG A 208 -11.46 -7.11 4.43
CA ARG A 208 -10.60 -6.45 3.43
C ARG A 208 -10.47 -4.95 3.68
N ILE A 209 -11.57 -4.29 4.03
CA ILE A 209 -11.61 -2.87 4.42
C ILE A 209 -10.77 -2.63 5.67
N ASP A 210 -11.01 -3.38 6.74
CA ASP A 210 -10.35 -3.18 8.03
C ASP A 210 -8.83 -3.41 7.95
N VAL A 211 -8.38 -4.33 7.10
CA VAL A 211 -6.95 -4.52 6.82
C VAL A 211 -6.40 -3.32 6.04
N ALA A 212 -7.09 -2.87 5.01
CA ALA A 212 -6.64 -1.76 4.18
C ALA A 212 -6.56 -0.44 4.95
N MET A 213 -7.47 -0.21 5.91
CA MET A 213 -7.49 0.99 6.75
C MET A 213 -6.31 1.10 7.72
N SER A 214 -5.49 0.07 7.89
CA SER A 214 -4.30 0.12 8.75
C SER A 214 -3.05 0.71 8.07
N GLY A 215 -3.18 1.19 6.83
CA GLY A 215 -2.16 1.91 6.06
C GLY A 215 -2.76 3.09 5.30
N ARG A 216 -2.15 3.49 4.19
CA ARG A 216 -2.77 4.45 3.24
C ARG A 216 -3.86 3.73 2.45
N LEU A 217 -5.10 4.02 2.80
CA LEU A 217 -6.25 3.36 2.20
C LEU A 217 -6.38 3.68 0.71
N GLY A 218 -6.51 2.65 -0.10
CA GLY A 218 -6.89 2.70 -1.50
C GLY A 218 -7.86 1.57 -1.87
N MET A 219 -8.29 1.53 -3.12
CA MET A 219 -9.20 0.51 -3.63
C MET A 219 -8.73 0.00 -5.00
N GLU A 220 -8.66 -1.33 -5.14
CA GLU A 220 -8.42 -2.06 -6.40
C GLU A 220 -9.61 -2.95 -6.73
N ILE A 221 -10.81 -2.38 -6.68
CA ILE A 221 -12.05 -3.05 -7.03
C ILE A 221 -12.74 -2.28 -8.15
N GLN A 222 -13.28 -3.00 -9.11
CA GLN A 222 -14.09 -2.37 -10.17
C GLN A 222 -15.50 -2.09 -9.63
N PRO A 223 -15.91 -0.83 -9.48
CA PRO A 223 -17.23 -0.48 -8.89
C PRO A 223 -18.42 -1.09 -9.64
N LYS A 224 -18.27 -1.35 -10.96
CA LYS A 224 -19.31 -2.01 -11.77
C LYS A 224 -19.61 -3.46 -11.34
N ASN A 225 -18.69 -4.10 -10.63
CA ASN A 225 -18.83 -5.48 -10.16
C ASN A 225 -19.29 -5.56 -8.69
N MET A 226 -19.55 -4.41 -8.06
CA MET A 226 -19.98 -4.33 -6.66
C MET A 226 -21.49 -4.23 -6.55
N THR A 227 -22.06 -4.85 -5.51
CA THR A 227 -23.48 -4.61 -5.15
C THR A 227 -23.66 -3.22 -4.55
N GLU A 228 -24.89 -2.75 -4.45
CA GLU A 228 -25.17 -1.43 -3.83
C GLU A 228 -24.84 -1.43 -2.34
N GLU A 229 -25.02 -2.55 -1.65
CA GLU A 229 -24.62 -2.71 -0.25
C GLU A 229 -23.10 -2.64 -0.07
N GLU A 230 -22.33 -3.26 -0.97
CA GLU A 230 -20.87 -3.19 -0.96
C GLU A 230 -20.39 -1.77 -1.25
N LYS A 231 -20.99 -1.07 -2.21
CA LYS A 231 -20.69 0.34 -2.49
C LYS A 231 -20.99 1.23 -1.28
N ALA A 232 -22.14 1.02 -0.64
CA ALA A 232 -22.52 1.77 0.57
C ALA A 232 -21.53 1.53 1.71
N LEU A 233 -21.12 0.29 1.94
CA LEU A 233 -20.13 -0.06 2.96
C LEU A 233 -18.77 0.60 2.66
N CYS A 234 -18.29 0.54 1.43
CA CYS A 234 -17.04 1.21 1.04
C CYS A 234 -17.13 2.73 1.17
N LYS A 235 -18.26 3.33 0.79
CA LYS A 235 -18.47 4.78 0.95
C LYS A 235 -18.40 5.20 2.42
N ASN A 236 -19.03 4.44 3.31
CA ASN A 236 -18.97 4.66 4.75
C ASN A 236 -17.53 4.51 5.26
N ALA A 237 -16.86 3.43 4.90
CA ALA A 237 -15.48 3.15 5.30
C ALA A 237 -14.50 4.27 4.87
N ILE A 238 -14.65 4.81 3.66
CA ILE A 238 -13.86 5.96 3.20
C ILE A 238 -14.11 7.20 4.05
N ALA A 239 -15.38 7.47 4.41
CA ALA A 239 -15.73 8.60 5.27
C ALA A 239 -15.13 8.44 6.68
N GLU A 240 -15.25 7.27 7.28
CA GLU A 240 -14.65 6.95 8.58
C GLU A 240 -13.12 6.99 8.52
N TYR A 241 -12.51 6.45 7.46
CA TYR A 241 -11.05 6.52 7.28
C TYR A 241 -10.55 7.98 7.21
N LYS A 242 -11.25 8.86 6.51
CA LYS A 242 -10.89 10.30 6.46
C LYS A 242 -10.84 10.93 7.85
N THR A 243 -11.67 10.47 8.79
CA THR A 243 -11.65 10.94 10.17
C THR A 243 -10.45 10.42 10.96
N ILE A 244 -10.11 9.14 10.78
CA ILE A 244 -9.00 8.50 11.52
C ILE A 244 -7.65 8.60 10.83
N ARG A 245 -7.62 9.00 9.56
CA ARG A 245 -6.39 9.07 8.73
C ARG A 245 -5.22 9.78 9.42
N PRO A 246 -5.39 10.94 10.07
CA PRO A 246 -4.27 11.59 10.75
C PRO A 246 -3.66 10.72 11.86
N VAL A 247 -4.49 10.00 12.62
CA VAL A 247 -4.03 9.11 13.68
C VAL A 247 -3.28 7.89 13.10
N VAL A 248 -3.82 7.28 12.03
CA VAL A 248 -3.22 6.11 11.39
C VAL A 248 -1.89 6.45 10.72
N GLN A 249 -1.83 7.57 10.01
CA GLN A 249 -0.65 7.92 9.21
C GLN A 249 0.45 8.61 10.01
N LEU A 250 0.11 9.37 11.05
CA LEU A 250 1.05 10.21 11.80
C LEU A 250 1.18 9.85 13.28
N GLY A 251 0.35 8.93 13.79
CA GLY A 251 0.40 8.48 15.18
C GLY A 251 1.47 7.42 15.43
N ASP A 252 1.79 7.24 16.71
CA ASP A 252 2.70 6.19 17.16
C ASP A 252 2.04 4.81 17.02
N ILE A 253 2.77 3.85 16.44
CA ILE A 253 2.31 2.47 16.29
C ILE A 253 2.67 1.62 17.52
N TYR A 254 1.68 0.88 18.01
CA TYR A 254 1.84 -0.13 19.07
C TYR A 254 1.36 -1.49 18.54
N ARG A 255 2.29 -2.45 18.46
CA ARG A 255 2.01 -3.83 18.04
C ARG A 255 1.62 -4.64 19.27
N LEU A 256 0.38 -5.12 19.32
CA LEU A 256 -0.20 -5.72 20.54
C LEU A 256 -0.18 -7.25 20.51
N LEU A 257 -0.66 -7.84 19.43
CA LEU A 257 -0.64 -9.30 19.22
C LEU A 257 -0.06 -9.59 17.84
N SER A 258 1.05 -10.31 17.83
CA SER A 258 1.73 -10.65 16.58
C SER A 258 0.97 -11.73 15.80
N PRO A 259 0.79 -11.58 14.48
CA PRO A 259 0.21 -12.65 13.65
C PRO A 259 1.10 -13.90 13.60
N TYR A 260 2.37 -13.79 13.99
CA TYR A 260 3.33 -14.89 14.01
C TYR A 260 3.29 -15.72 15.31
N ASP A 261 2.60 -15.24 16.36
CA ASP A 261 2.55 -15.93 17.67
C ASP A 261 1.59 -17.14 17.69
N LYS A 262 1.01 -17.51 16.54
CA LYS A 262 0.12 -18.67 16.37
C LYS A 262 -1.09 -18.68 17.32
N GLN A 263 -1.53 -17.51 17.75
CA GLN A 263 -2.73 -17.35 18.56
C GLN A 263 -4.02 -17.23 17.74
N GLY A 264 -3.90 -17.29 16.39
CA GLY A 264 -5.02 -17.13 15.46
C GLY A 264 -5.58 -15.72 15.37
N VAL A 265 -4.88 -14.73 15.94
CA VAL A 265 -5.28 -13.33 15.96
C VAL A 265 -4.07 -12.41 15.82
N ALA A 266 -4.30 -11.22 15.26
CA ALA A 266 -3.33 -10.13 15.24
C ALA A 266 -4.00 -8.84 15.71
N SER A 267 -3.23 -7.95 16.32
CA SER A 267 -3.73 -6.65 16.78
C SER A 267 -2.62 -5.63 16.85
N LEU A 268 -2.92 -4.44 16.38
CA LEU A 268 -2.08 -3.25 16.55
C LEU A 268 -2.94 -2.02 16.80
N MET A 269 -2.33 -0.94 17.22
CA MET A 269 -3.02 0.34 17.35
C MET A 269 -2.10 1.50 16.99
N TYR A 270 -2.72 2.59 16.59
CA TYR A 270 -2.08 3.89 16.41
C TYR A 270 -2.61 4.86 17.46
N VAL A 271 -1.74 5.66 18.03
CA VAL A 271 -2.11 6.67 19.03
C VAL A 271 -1.61 8.03 18.57
N ALA A 272 -2.49 9.02 18.54
CA ALA A 272 -2.10 10.40 18.21
C ALA A 272 -1.04 10.93 19.19
N PRO A 273 -0.13 11.83 18.75
CA PRO A 273 0.93 12.38 19.60
C PRO A 273 0.39 13.01 20.90
N GLU A 274 -0.76 13.67 20.84
CA GLU A 274 -1.44 14.32 21.97
C GLU A 274 -2.14 13.30 22.89
N LYS A 275 -2.17 12.03 22.50
CA LYS A 275 -2.87 10.94 23.21
C LYS A 275 -4.35 11.26 23.51
N ASP A 276 -4.98 12.00 22.64
CA ASP A 276 -6.41 12.33 22.70
C ASP A 276 -7.25 11.38 21.84
N LYS A 277 -6.61 10.73 20.85
CA LYS A 277 -7.22 9.82 19.89
C LYS A 277 -6.36 8.59 19.68
N ALA A 278 -7.03 7.45 19.45
CA ALA A 278 -6.34 6.23 19.04
C ALA A 278 -7.23 5.40 18.12
N VAL A 279 -6.60 4.58 17.30
CA VAL A 279 -7.28 3.60 16.43
C VAL A 279 -6.71 2.23 16.72
N PHE A 280 -7.56 1.33 17.13
CA PHE A 280 -7.20 -0.05 17.48
C PHE A 280 -7.75 -0.98 16.41
N TYR A 281 -6.89 -1.91 15.96
CA TYR A 281 -7.19 -2.93 14.98
C TYR A 281 -7.05 -4.31 15.58
N TRP A 282 -7.99 -5.18 15.22
CA TRP A 282 -7.97 -6.58 15.58
C TRP A 282 -8.44 -7.41 14.39
N TRP A 283 -7.67 -8.46 14.05
CA TRP A 283 -7.96 -9.38 12.96
C TRP A 283 -7.85 -10.82 13.45
N LYS A 284 -8.84 -11.64 13.12
CA LYS A 284 -8.76 -13.07 13.27
C LYS A 284 -8.02 -13.63 12.06
N THR A 285 -6.91 -14.33 12.28
CA THR A 285 -6.05 -14.89 11.22
C THR A 285 -6.27 -16.38 11.02
N GLU A 286 -6.82 -17.08 12.03
CA GLU A 286 -7.10 -18.49 12.00
C GLU A 286 -8.26 -18.83 12.93
N HIS A 287 -9.03 -19.85 12.60
CA HIS A 287 -10.14 -20.31 13.41
C HIS A 287 -9.87 -21.70 14.01
N PHE A 288 -9.95 -21.78 15.33
CA PHE A 288 -9.92 -23.03 16.08
C PHE A 288 -11.24 -23.23 16.80
N CYS A 289 -11.77 -24.46 16.77
CA CYS A 289 -12.98 -24.79 17.53
C CYS A 289 -12.72 -24.60 19.03
N ASN A 290 -13.67 -23.98 19.73
CA ASN A 290 -13.58 -23.67 21.17
C ASN A 290 -12.36 -22.84 21.59
N GLN A 291 -11.85 -22.01 20.71
CA GLN A 291 -10.74 -21.11 21.02
C GLN A 291 -11.17 -20.02 22.02
N HIS A 292 -10.43 -19.90 23.09
CA HIS A 292 -10.49 -18.75 23.98
C HIS A 292 -9.50 -17.68 23.53
N LEU A 293 -10.02 -16.55 23.07
CA LEU A 293 -9.19 -15.44 22.67
C LEU A 293 -8.81 -14.57 23.88
N PRO A 294 -7.57 -14.10 23.97
CA PRO A 294 -7.15 -13.26 25.08
C PRO A 294 -7.84 -11.88 25.00
N ARG A 295 -8.01 -11.26 26.17
CA ARG A 295 -8.27 -9.81 26.22
C ARG A 295 -7.08 -9.07 25.65
N VAL A 296 -7.34 -8.09 24.80
CA VAL A 296 -6.24 -7.33 24.18
C VAL A 296 -5.99 -6.07 24.99
N LYS A 297 -4.83 -6.02 25.65
CA LYS A 297 -4.37 -4.84 26.37
C LYS A 297 -3.89 -3.79 25.35
N MET A 298 -4.34 -2.57 25.55
CA MET A 298 -3.93 -1.43 24.72
C MET A 298 -2.56 -0.88 25.21
N ALA A 299 -1.95 -0.02 24.41
CA ALA A 299 -0.69 0.62 24.75
C ALA A 299 -0.66 2.09 24.29
N GLY A 300 0.24 2.88 24.87
CA GLY A 300 0.50 4.25 24.45
C GLY A 300 -0.53 5.30 24.90
N LEU A 301 -1.65 4.90 25.50
CA LEU A 301 -2.67 5.81 26.00
C LEU A 301 -2.18 6.61 27.22
N CYS A 302 -2.81 7.75 27.49
CA CYS A 302 -2.59 8.48 28.75
C CYS A 302 -3.43 7.83 29.86
N ALA A 303 -2.81 7.40 30.96
CA ALA A 303 -3.45 6.67 32.04
C ALA A 303 -4.65 7.43 32.66
N ASP A 304 -4.51 8.75 32.80
CA ASP A 304 -5.48 9.61 33.49
C ASP A 304 -6.62 10.14 32.60
N LYS A 305 -6.51 9.95 31.27
CA LYS A 305 -7.55 10.35 30.32
C LYS A 305 -8.66 9.29 30.25
N GLN A 306 -9.88 9.77 29.98
CA GLN A 306 -11.02 8.91 29.69
C GLN A 306 -11.21 8.84 28.17
N TYR A 307 -11.38 7.62 27.64
CA TYR A 307 -11.55 7.38 26.22
C TYR A 307 -12.90 6.75 25.95
N ARG A 308 -13.71 7.37 25.09
CA ARG A 308 -14.92 6.78 24.55
C ARG A 308 -14.56 5.85 23.40
N VAL A 309 -15.17 4.67 23.37
CA VAL A 309 -14.89 3.63 22.39
C VAL A 309 -16.03 3.55 21.38
N HIS A 310 -15.68 3.61 20.09
CA HIS A 310 -16.61 3.45 18.97
C HIS A 310 -16.08 2.41 17.99
N GLU A 311 -16.96 1.50 17.54
CA GLU A 311 -16.62 0.56 16.46
C GLU A 311 -16.86 1.20 15.09
N LEU A 312 -15.84 1.15 14.23
CA LEU A 312 -15.90 1.58 12.83
C LEU A 312 -16.26 0.41 11.90
N ASN A 313 -16.79 0.73 10.71
CA ASN A 313 -17.18 -0.25 9.68
C ASN A 313 -18.12 -1.36 10.19
N ARG A 314 -19.01 -1.02 11.10
CA ARG A 314 -19.95 -1.98 11.63
C ARG A 314 -20.95 -2.42 10.56
N ILE A 315 -21.08 -3.74 10.37
CA ILE A 315 -21.95 -4.34 9.35
C ILE A 315 -23.25 -4.90 9.91
N ASP A 316 -23.37 -4.97 11.23
CA ASP A 316 -24.58 -5.44 11.92
C ASP A 316 -25.16 -4.36 12.84
N ASN A 317 -26.41 -4.56 13.22
CA ASN A 317 -27.10 -3.65 14.14
C ASN A 317 -26.86 -3.99 15.62
N VAL A 318 -25.97 -4.94 15.92
CA VAL A 318 -25.64 -5.35 17.28
C VAL A 318 -24.35 -4.65 17.72
N PRO A 319 -24.44 -3.56 18.50
CA PRO A 319 -23.26 -2.88 18.97
C PRO A 319 -22.49 -3.78 19.96
N LEU A 320 -21.18 -3.54 20.04
CA LEU A 320 -20.35 -4.11 21.09
C LEU A 320 -20.88 -3.68 22.46
N ASN A 321 -20.74 -4.53 23.47
CA ASN A 321 -21.23 -4.25 24.83
C ASN A 321 -20.59 -3.01 25.49
N TYR A 322 -19.51 -2.50 24.91
CA TYR A 322 -18.79 -1.29 25.33
C TYR A 322 -18.89 -0.14 24.32
N GLU A 323 -19.70 -0.26 23.27
CA GLU A 323 -19.95 0.81 22.31
C GLU A 323 -20.44 2.08 23.00
N GLY A 324 -19.81 3.22 22.71
CA GLY A 324 -20.12 4.52 23.30
C GLY A 324 -19.75 4.67 24.78
N LYS A 325 -19.21 3.65 25.44
CA LYS A 325 -18.75 3.71 26.82
C LYS A 325 -17.36 4.30 26.93
N SER A 326 -17.08 4.91 28.08
CA SER A 326 -15.79 5.49 28.39
C SER A 326 -15.01 4.65 29.40
N PHE A 327 -13.71 4.57 29.20
CA PHE A 327 -12.76 3.86 30.08
C PHE A 327 -11.53 4.70 30.28
N SER A 328 -10.91 4.63 31.47
CA SER A 328 -9.61 5.27 31.67
C SER A 328 -8.52 4.58 30.82
N GLY A 329 -7.55 5.35 30.38
CA GLY A 329 -6.39 4.78 29.70
C GLY A 329 -5.67 3.74 30.56
N ALA A 330 -5.59 3.97 31.88
CA ALA A 330 -5.07 2.99 32.84
C ALA A 330 -5.82 1.66 32.77
N TYR A 331 -7.16 1.67 32.74
CA TYR A 331 -7.96 0.45 32.60
C TYR A 331 -7.70 -0.28 31.28
N LEU A 332 -7.73 0.46 30.16
CA LEU A 332 -7.51 -0.11 28.83
C LEU A 332 -6.12 -0.74 28.67
N MET A 333 -5.08 -0.14 29.28
CA MET A 333 -3.73 -0.68 29.24
C MET A 333 -3.53 -1.84 30.21
N ALA A 334 -4.16 -1.84 31.38
CA ALA A 334 -3.99 -2.89 32.37
C ALA A 334 -4.85 -4.13 32.11
N ASN A 335 -6.14 -3.92 31.76
CA ASN A 335 -7.14 -4.98 31.63
C ASN A 335 -7.47 -5.30 30.17
N GLY A 336 -7.34 -4.34 29.24
CA GLY A 336 -7.70 -4.48 27.86
C GLY A 336 -9.22 -4.66 27.65
N LEU A 337 -9.58 -4.94 26.41
CA LEU A 337 -10.96 -5.27 26.02
C LEU A 337 -11.04 -6.72 25.53
N GLU A 338 -12.17 -7.34 25.82
CA GLU A 338 -12.56 -8.60 25.19
C GLU A 338 -13.15 -8.27 23.82
N ILE A 339 -12.58 -8.83 22.78
CA ILE A 339 -13.04 -8.60 21.40
C ILE A 339 -13.89 -9.79 20.98
N PRO A 340 -15.22 -9.64 20.95
CA PRO A 340 -16.10 -10.70 20.46
C PRO A 340 -15.92 -10.85 18.95
N TYR A 341 -15.62 -12.05 18.52
CA TYR A 341 -15.47 -12.39 17.10
C TYR A 341 -16.74 -12.95 16.47
N ASN A 342 -17.72 -13.37 17.31
CA ASN A 342 -18.99 -13.86 16.85
C ASN A 342 -19.96 -12.70 16.70
N HIS A 343 -20.25 -12.33 15.47
CA HIS A 343 -21.56 -11.77 15.17
C HIS A 343 -22.58 -12.89 15.42
N LYS A 344 -23.76 -12.61 15.96
CA LYS A 344 -24.85 -13.58 16.17
C LYS A 344 -25.37 -14.20 14.85
N VAL A 345 -24.53 -14.31 13.86
CA VAL A 345 -24.89 -14.80 12.54
C VAL A 345 -24.39 -16.23 12.45
N ASP A 346 -25.36 -17.14 12.55
CA ASP A 346 -25.30 -18.53 12.12
C ASP A 346 -23.97 -19.26 12.45
N TYR A 347 -23.97 -20.12 13.45
CA TYR A 347 -22.86 -20.97 13.85
C TYR A 347 -22.20 -21.72 12.67
N HIS A 348 -22.92 -21.92 11.58
CA HIS A 348 -22.47 -22.58 10.35
C HIS A 348 -21.77 -21.64 9.36
N LYS A 349 -21.80 -20.32 9.59
CA LYS A 349 -21.14 -19.29 8.77
C LYS A 349 -20.05 -18.54 9.53
N GLN A 350 -19.46 -19.16 10.55
CA GLN A 350 -18.31 -18.59 11.26
C GLN A 350 -17.13 -18.49 10.29
N ASN A 351 -16.92 -17.29 9.81
CA ASN A 351 -15.81 -17.01 8.93
C ASN A 351 -14.51 -17.01 9.73
N ASP A 352 -13.47 -17.63 9.16
CA ASP A 352 -12.10 -17.47 9.64
C ASP A 352 -11.66 -16.01 9.66
N TYR A 353 -12.40 -15.14 8.96
CA TYR A 353 -12.06 -13.75 8.70
C TYR A 353 -13.00 -12.80 9.43
N SER A 354 -12.80 -12.62 10.73
CA SER A 354 -13.47 -11.58 11.54
C SER A 354 -12.47 -10.47 11.84
N SER A 355 -12.94 -9.24 11.85
CA SER A 355 -12.12 -8.07 12.18
C SER A 355 -12.91 -7.02 12.95
N ARG A 356 -12.21 -6.22 13.73
CA ARG A 356 -12.74 -5.05 14.45
C ARG A 356 -11.77 -3.89 14.33
N VAL A 357 -12.34 -2.72 14.11
CA VAL A 357 -11.62 -1.44 14.20
C VAL A 357 -12.31 -0.59 15.23
N LEU A 358 -11.59 -0.18 16.27
CA LEU A 358 -12.13 0.67 17.31
C LEU A 358 -11.45 2.04 17.26
N TYR A 359 -12.27 3.08 17.26
CA TYR A 359 -11.82 4.44 17.45
C TYR A 359 -12.01 4.84 18.90
N LEU A 360 -10.96 5.38 19.49
CA LEU A 360 -10.96 5.88 20.84
C LEU A 360 -10.75 7.39 20.80
N GLU A 361 -11.60 8.14 21.48
CA GLU A 361 -11.52 9.58 21.59
C GLU A 361 -11.63 10.04 23.05
N GLU A 362 -10.76 10.96 23.45
CA GLU A 362 -10.79 11.53 24.79
C GLU A 362 -12.13 12.22 25.08
N VAL A 363 -12.70 11.91 26.21
CA VAL A 363 -13.89 12.60 26.73
C VAL A 363 -13.41 13.75 27.62
N LYS A 364 -13.71 14.96 27.21
CA LYS A 364 -13.41 16.18 27.96
C LYS A 364 -14.41 16.38 29.09
#